data_4a618b5dc87f7a3af1da4f8b2354c01b
#
_entry.id   4a618b5dc87f7a3af1da4f8b2354c01b
#
_cell.length_a   1.000
_cell.length_b   1.000
_cell.length_c   1.000
_cell.angle_alpha   90.00
_cell.angle_beta   90.00
_cell.angle_gamma   90.00
#
_symmetry.space_group_name_H-M   'P 1'
#
loop_
_entity.id
_entity.type
_entity.pdbx_description
1 polymer ?
#
loop_
_entity_poly.entity_id
_entity_poly.type
_entity_poly.pdbx_seq_one_letter_code
_entity_poly.pdbx_strand_id
1 'polypeptide(L)'
;MPGIYKIGFTKGDPEKRAKQISSSTGVPVPFEVEFSFQCHNGMQLEGEIHNYLKTFQINRRREFFQMDLNEAIDTVKLLGERYQ
;
A
#
# COMPACT_ATOMS: atom_id res chain seq x y z
N MET A 1 11.45 -4.08 -14.20
CA MET A 1 12.05 -4.48 -12.92
C MET A 1 11.08 -4.17 -11.79
N PRO A 2 10.74 -5.14 -10.95
CA PRO A 2 9.80 -4.87 -9.88
C PRO A 2 10.39 -3.94 -8.83
N GLY A 3 9.59 -3.00 -8.38
CA GLY A 3 9.96 -2.12 -7.28
C GLY A 3 9.44 -2.64 -5.95
N ILE A 4 9.75 -1.89 -4.91
CA ILE A 4 9.27 -2.21 -3.56
C ILE A 4 8.24 -1.14 -3.17
N TYR A 5 7.04 -1.59 -2.82
CA TYR A 5 5.93 -0.70 -2.52
C TYR A 5 5.32 -1.03 -1.16
N LYS A 6 4.98 0.02 -0.43
CA LYS A 6 4.22 -0.12 0.81
C LYS A 6 2.74 0.00 0.45
N ILE A 7 1.95 -0.95 0.91
CA ILE A 7 0.49 -0.93 0.72
C ILE A 7 -0.16 -0.80 2.10
N GLY A 8 -0.84 0.31 2.32
CA GLY A 8 -1.50 0.58 3.58
C GLY A 8 -2.73 1.44 3.39
N PHE A 9 -3.43 1.72 4.49
CA PHE A 9 -4.60 2.59 4.44
C PHE A 9 -4.43 3.75 5.41
N THR A 10 -5.21 4.80 5.19
CA THR A 10 -5.29 5.93 6.10
C THR A 10 -6.72 6.46 6.10
N LYS A 11 -7.12 7.04 7.23
CA LYS A 11 -8.42 7.73 7.33
C LYS A 11 -8.32 9.17 6.85
N GLY A 12 -7.13 9.68 6.65
CA GLY A 12 -6.88 11.04 6.23
C GLY A 12 -6.26 11.12 4.85
N ASP A 13 -5.50 12.20 4.62
CA ASP A 13 -4.85 12.46 3.35
C ASP A 13 -3.64 11.52 3.15
N PRO A 14 -3.61 10.72 2.07
CA PRO A 14 -2.49 9.83 1.79
C PRO A 14 -1.14 10.54 1.74
N GLU A 15 -1.07 11.74 1.18
CA GLU A 15 0.17 12.51 1.10
C GLU A 15 0.70 12.87 2.48
N LYS A 16 -0.18 13.29 3.39
CA LYS A 16 0.21 13.60 4.77
C LYS A 16 0.69 12.36 5.49
N ARG A 17 0.02 11.23 5.29
CA ARG A 17 0.40 9.97 5.91
C ARG A 17 1.77 9.51 5.43
N ALA A 18 2.03 9.63 4.14
CA ALA A 18 3.33 9.26 3.57
C ALA A 18 4.45 10.09 4.20
N LYS A 19 4.24 11.39 4.38
CA LYS A 19 5.21 12.27 5.05
C LYS A 19 5.46 11.87 6.50
N GLN A 20 4.40 11.55 7.23
CA GLN A 20 4.51 11.12 8.64
C GLN A 20 5.34 9.84 8.76
N ILE A 21 5.05 8.86 7.91
CA ILE A 21 5.77 7.59 7.91
C ILE A 21 7.24 7.81 7.60
N SER A 22 7.54 8.64 6.60
CA SER A 22 8.92 8.94 6.21
C SER A 22 9.71 9.56 7.35
N SER A 23 9.12 10.53 8.06
CA SER A 23 9.83 11.21 9.14
C SER A 23 9.99 10.33 10.38
N SER A 24 9.02 9.45 10.66
CA SER A 24 9.07 8.63 11.88
C SER A 24 9.96 7.40 11.77
N THR A 25 10.23 6.92 10.56
CA THR A 25 11.01 5.69 10.35
C THR A 25 12.48 5.93 10.05
N GLY A 26 12.90 7.19 9.94
CA GLY A 26 14.29 7.52 9.62
C GLY A 26 14.65 7.14 8.19
N VAL A 27 13.70 7.00 7.31
CA VAL A 27 13.94 6.69 5.90
C VAL A 27 14.66 7.86 5.25
N PRO A 28 15.79 7.63 4.58
CA PRO A 28 16.55 8.75 3.98
C PRO A 28 15.86 9.42 2.80
N VAL A 29 14.95 8.71 2.14
CA VAL A 29 14.18 9.24 1.01
C VAL A 29 12.71 9.17 1.39
N PRO A 30 11.95 10.28 1.26
CA PRO A 30 10.52 10.25 1.61
C PRO A 30 9.74 9.30 0.72
N PHE A 31 8.70 8.69 1.28
CA PHE A 31 7.76 7.89 0.50
C PHE A 31 6.97 8.79 -0.44
N GLU A 32 6.75 8.33 -1.65
CA GLU A 32 5.90 8.98 -2.62
C GLU A 32 4.63 8.15 -2.80
N VAL A 33 3.49 8.82 -2.90
CA VAL A 33 2.23 8.14 -3.17
C VAL A 33 2.12 7.85 -4.66
N GLU A 34 2.28 6.59 -5.04
CA GLU A 34 2.18 6.17 -6.44
C GLU A 34 0.73 6.04 -6.88
N PHE A 35 -0.15 5.65 -5.94
CA PHE A 35 -1.55 5.44 -6.22
C PHE A 35 -2.33 5.54 -4.94
N SER A 36 -3.52 6.14 -4.99
CA SER A 36 -4.43 6.14 -3.86
C SER A 36 -5.83 5.77 -4.33
N PHE A 37 -6.57 5.12 -3.45
CA PHE A 37 -7.89 4.59 -3.76
C PHE A 37 -8.82 4.91 -2.60
N GLN A 38 -9.87 5.64 -2.90
CA GLN A 38 -10.86 6.04 -1.88
C GLN A 38 -11.88 4.92 -1.68
N CYS A 39 -12.09 4.52 -0.43
CA CYS A 39 -12.96 3.37 -0.15
C CYS A 39 -13.53 3.44 1.27
N HIS A 40 -14.48 2.56 1.55
CA HIS A 40 -14.96 2.28 2.89
C HIS A 40 -14.17 1.11 3.47
N ASN A 41 -14.11 1.01 4.80
CA ASN A 41 -13.45 -0.12 5.49
C ASN A 41 -12.03 -0.40 5.00
N GLY A 42 -11.21 0.65 4.93
CA GLY A 42 -9.84 0.54 4.42
C GLY A 42 -8.99 -0.50 5.13
N MET A 43 -9.18 -0.67 6.44
CA MET A 43 -8.43 -1.68 7.21
C MET A 43 -8.72 -3.10 6.72
N GLN A 44 -9.99 -3.39 6.44
CA GLN A 44 -10.40 -4.70 5.95
C GLN A 44 -9.87 -4.93 4.53
N LEU A 45 -9.98 -3.92 3.68
CA LEU A 45 -9.45 -4.00 2.31
C LEU A 45 -7.93 -4.21 2.33
N GLU A 46 -7.21 -3.49 3.18
CA GLU A 46 -5.77 -3.66 3.33
C GLU A 46 -5.43 -5.11 3.65
N GLY A 47 -6.15 -5.71 4.61
CA GLY A 47 -5.93 -7.11 4.98
C GLY A 47 -6.15 -8.07 3.82
N GLU A 48 -7.20 -7.84 3.01
CA GLU A 48 -7.47 -8.67 1.84
C GLU A 48 -6.39 -8.54 0.77
N ILE A 49 -5.93 -7.31 0.53
CA ILE A 49 -4.85 -7.07 -0.44
C ILE A 49 -3.57 -7.74 0.02
N HIS A 50 -3.21 -7.57 1.29
CA HIS A 50 -2.01 -8.18 1.85
C HIS A 50 -2.04 -9.70 1.72
N ASN A 51 -3.18 -10.31 1.99
CA ASN A 51 -3.34 -11.74 1.85
C ASN A 51 -3.23 -12.19 0.38
N TYR A 52 -3.85 -11.44 -0.53
CA TYR A 52 -3.82 -11.76 -1.95
C TYR A 52 -2.40 -11.66 -2.52
N LEU A 53 -1.62 -10.68 -2.06
CA LEU A 53 -0.26 -10.44 -2.54
C LEU A 53 0.82 -11.06 -1.66
N LYS A 54 0.45 -11.98 -0.81
CA LYS A 54 1.34 -12.57 0.19
C LYS A 54 2.66 -13.09 -0.39
N THR A 55 2.63 -13.66 -1.58
CA THR A 55 3.83 -14.21 -2.23
C THR A 55 4.85 -13.14 -2.61
N PHE A 56 4.41 -11.89 -2.72
CA PHE A 56 5.30 -10.77 -3.06
C PHE A 56 5.81 -10.04 -1.81
N GLN A 57 5.32 -10.41 -0.65
CA GLN A 57 5.64 -9.75 0.61
C GLN A 57 7.11 -9.92 0.95
N ILE A 58 7.74 -8.82 1.35
CA ILE A 58 9.14 -8.85 1.76
C ILE A 58 9.20 -9.32 3.19
N ASN A 59 9.58 -10.57 3.36
CA ASN A 59 9.94 -11.15 4.64
C ASN A 59 9.24 -10.46 5.82
N ARG A 60 9.88 -10.08 6.87
CA ARG A 60 9.28 -9.51 8.10
C ARG A 60 8.62 -8.15 7.95
N ARG A 61 8.63 -7.59 6.74
CA ARG A 61 8.03 -6.29 6.44
C ARG A 61 6.65 -6.48 5.82
N ARG A 62 5.65 -6.75 6.64
CA ARG A 62 4.31 -7.17 6.21
C ARG A 62 3.61 -6.22 5.24
N GLU A 63 3.93 -4.95 5.29
CA GLU A 63 3.28 -3.95 4.42
C GLU A 63 4.06 -3.64 3.17
N PHE A 64 5.24 -4.26 3.00
CA PHE A 64 6.11 -4.02 1.85
C PHE A 64 6.08 -5.19 0.89
N PHE A 65 5.95 -4.88 -0.40
CA PHE A 65 5.79 -5.87 -1.46
C PHE A 65 6.75 -5.56 -2.59
N GLN A 66 7.45 -6.56 -3.06
CA GLN A 66 8.33 -6.43 -4.23
C GLN A 66 7.60 -6.99 -5.43
N MET A 67 7.13 -6.10 -6.32
CA MET A 67 6.29 -6.48 -7.44
C MET A 67 6.19 -5.34 -8.45
N ASP A 68 5.57 -5.62 -9.58
CA ASP A 68 5.28 -4.61 -10.58
C ASP A 68 4.21 -3.65 -10.07
N LEU A 69 4.43 -2.35 -10.28
CA LEU A 69 3.51 -1.31 -9.80
C LEU A 69 2.11 -1.48 -10.42
N ASN A 70 2.04 -1.77 -11.71
CA ASN A 70 0.74 -1.92 -12.38
C ASN A 70 -0.05 -3.09 -11.83
N GLU A 71 0.62 -4.20 -11.50
CA GLU A 71 -0.04 -5.33 -10.85
C GLU A 71 -0.56 -4.97 -9.48
N ALA A 72 0.22 -4.21 -8.71
CA ALA A 72 -0.22 -3.75 -7.40
C ALA A 72 -1.46 -2.86 -7.51
N ILE A 73 -1.45 -1.90 -8.43
CA ILE A 73 -2.57 -1.00 -8.67
C ILE A 73 -3.82 -1.78 -9.11
N ASP A 74 -3.65 -2.71 -10.05
CA ASP A 74 -4.75 -3.52 -10.55
C ASP A 74 -5.38 -4.36 -9.44
N THR A 75 -4.55 -4.91 -8.55
CA THR A 75 -5.04 -5.67 -7.41
C THR A 75 -5.85 -4.80 -6.48
N VAL A 76 -5.36 -3.60 -6.16
CA VAL A 76 -6.09 -2.66 -5.30
C VAL A 76 -7.45 -2.32 -5.91
N LYS A 77 -7.49 -2.03 -7.21
CA LYS A 77 -8.74 -1.72 -7.90
C LYS A 77 -9.70 -2.91 -7.89
N LEU A 78 -9.21 -4.09 -8.19
CA LEU A 78 -10.03 -5.28 -8.26
C LEU A 78 -10.66 -5.63 -6.92
N LEU A 79 -9.84 -5.74 -5.88
CA LEU A 79 -10.33 -6.06 -4.55
C LEU A 79 -11.11 -4.91 -3.93
N GLY A 80 -10.78 -3.69 -4.33
CA GLY A 80 -11.42 -2.49 -3.81
C GLY A 80 -12.84 -2.23 -4.32
N GLU A 81 -13.27 -2.89 -5.40
CA GLU A 81 -14.59 -2.68 -5.97
C GLU A 81 -15.72 -2.81 -4.94
N ARG A 82 -15.62 -3.78 -4.05
CA ARG A 82 -16.62 -4.02 -3.00
C ARG A 82 -16.60 -2.98 -1.89
N TYR A 83 -15.57 -2.15 -1.86
CA TYR A 83 -15.36 -1.17 -0.79
C TYR A 83 -15.58 0.26 -1.23
N GLN A 84 -16.03 0.44 -2.43
CA GLN A 84 -16.33 1.79 -2.95
C GLN A 84 -17.65 2.38 -2.44
#